data_28ba1629780f73589116049dd57a7bdb
#
_entry.id   28ba1629780f73589116049dd57a7bdb
#
_cell.length_a   1.000
_cell.length_b   1.000
_cell.length_c   1.000
_cell.angle_alpha   90.00
_cell.angle_beta   90.00
_cell.angle_gamma   90.00
#
_symmetry.space_group_name_H-M   'P 1'
#
loop_
_entity.id
_entity.type
_entity.pdbx_description
1 polymer ?
#
loop_
_entity_poly.entity_id
_entity_poly.type
_entity_poly.pdbx_seq_one_letter_code
_entity_poly.pdbx_strand_id
1 'polypeptide(L)'
;NKSDVLEYVALNGKPMELFDVIDEDGNKTGQVKERGVAHRDGTLHSTVHIWIVRPNQESGYDVLLQKRSECKDSNPGSYDISSAGHVSAGDELMESALREMKEELGIHAREDQLQFIGTHRGQFEAEFHGKPFRDNERSTVYLYREPVDIKNLKLQESEVEEVIWMDFEECRKGIVDGTLPNCIYEGEFQMVGKAL
;
A
#
# COMPACT_ATOMS: atom_id res chain seq x y z
N ASN A 1 23.08 -6.93 7.11
CA ASN A 1 23.32 -6.00 8.21
C ASN A 1 22.70 -4.66 7.88
N LYS A 2 21.85 -4.11 8.78
CA LYS A 2 21.19 -2.79 8.58
C LYS A 2 22.22 -1.67 8.32
N SER A 3 23.46 -1.85 8.74
CA SER A 3 24.52 -0.86 8.54
C SER A 3 25.02 -0.73 7.11
N ASP A 4 24.86 -1.76 6.30
CA ASP A 4 25.40 -1.76 4.93
C ASP A 4 24.45 -1.14 3.91
N VAL A 5 23.19 -0.92 4.28
CA VAL A 5 22.14 -0.35 3.41
C VAL A 5 22.11 1.18 3.49
N LEU A 6 22.69 1.76 4.53
CA LEU A 6 22.64 3.21 4.79
C LEU A 6 23.65 4.03 3.97
N GLU A 7 24.58 3.41 3.24
CA GLU A 7 25.61 4.13 2.47
C GLU A 7 25.21 4.45 1.02
N TYR A 8 24.06 3.96 0.54
CA TYR A 8 23.65 4.25 -0.84
C TYR A 8 22.86 5.57 -0.90
N VAL A 9 23.56 6.62 -1.27
CA VAL A 9 22.95 7.93 -1.56
C VAL A 9 22.92 8.10 -3.08
N ALA A 10 21.76 8.50 -3.62
CA ALA A 10 21.66 8.81 -5.03
C ALA A 10 22.60 9.99 -5.38
N LEU A 11 23.01 10.08 -6.64
CA LEU A 11 23.92 11.13 -7.14
C LEU A 11 23.44 12.57 -6.86
N ASN A 12 22.15 12.74 -6.54
CA ASN A 12 21.54 14.03 -6.20
C ASN A 12 21.42 14.28 -4.68
N GLY A 13 22.10 13.48 -3.84
CA GLY A 13 22.08 13.63 -2.38
C GLY A 13 20.83 13.13 -1.67
N LYS A 14 19.87 12.52 -2.39
CA LYS A 14 18.67 11.90 -1.80
C LYS A 14 18.96 10.44 -1.40
N PRO A 15 18.40 9.95 -0.28
CA PRO A 15 18.54 8.53 0.06
C PRO A 15 17.97 7.65 -1.06
N MET A 16 18.71 6.61 -1.46
CA MET A 16 18.18 5.59 -2.37
C MET A 16 17.20 4.70 -1.61
N GLU A 17 16.01 4.49 -2.19
CA GLU A 17 15.07 3.51 -1.70
C GLU A 17 15.39 2.15 -2.31
N LEU A 18 15.72 1.19 -1.45
CA LEU A 18 16.13 -0.16 -1.84
C LEU A 18 15.07 -1.18 -1.43
N PHE A 19 14.86 -2.18 -2.28
CA PHE A 19 13.95 -3.30 -2.02
C PHE A 19 14.73 -4.60 -1.95
N ASP A 20 14.35 -5.48 -1.01
CA ASP A 20 14.74 -6.88 -1.08
C ASP A 20 14.03 -7.54 -2.25
N VAL A 21 14.78 -8.26 -3.09
CA VAL A 21 14.20 -9.13 -4.11
C VAL A 21 13.72 -10.41 -3.43
N ILE A 22 12.46 -10.76 -3.66
CA ILE A 22 11.84 -11.94 -3.05
C ILE A 22 11.45 -12.98 -4.10
N ASP A 23 11.28 -14.22 -3.67
CA ASP A 23 10.69 -15.28 -4.46
C ASP A 23 9.16 -15.30 -4.33
N GLU A 24 8.48 -16.21 -5.02
CA GLU A 24 7.01 -16.32 -5.01
C GLU A 24 6.44 -16.68 -3.64
N ASP A 25 7.23 -17.28 -2.76
CA ASP A 25 6.83 -17.60 -1.39
C ASP A 25 7.08 -16.45 -0.41
N GLY A 26 7.67 -15.36 -0.90
CA GLY A 26 7.99 -14.18 -0.08
C GLY A 26 9.34 -14.26 0.62
N ASN A 27 10.16 -15.25 0.31
CA ASN A 27 11.50 -15.38 0.89
C ASN A 27 12.47 -14.43 0.21
N LYS A 28 13.33 -13.78 0.99
CA LYS A 28 14.39 -12.92 0.47
C LYS A 28 15.42 -13.76 -0.30
N THR A 29 15.78 -13.33 -1.51
CA THR A 29 16.77 -14.01 -2.35
C THR A 29 18.21 -13.65 -2.00
N GLY A 30 18.41 -12.61 -1.19
CA GLY A 30 19.73 -12.03 -0.92
C GLY A 30 20.11 -10.91 -1.87
N GLN A 31 19.34 -10.69 -2.94
CA GLN A 31 19.53 -9.56 -3.84
C GLN A 31 18.72 -8.35 -3.38
N VAL A 32 19.26 -7.18 -3.66
CA VAL A 32 18.63 -5.88 -3.37
C VAL A 32 18.65 -5.06 -4.66
N LYS A 33 17.54 -4.38 -4.94
CA LYS A 33 17.44 -3.47 -6.09
C LYS A 33 16.91 -2.10 -5.65
N GLU A 34 17.38 -1.08 -6.31
CA GLU A 34 16.84 0.27 -6.17
C GLU A 34 15.43 0.32 -6.77
N ARG A 35 14.54 1.10 -6.15
CA ARG A 35 13.12 1.21 -6.48
C ARG A 35 12.85 1.42 -7.96
N GLY A 36 13.52 2.41 -8.58
CA GLY A 36 13.30 2.73 -9.99
C GLY A 36 13.71 1.58 -10.91
N VAL A 37 14.77 0.87 -10.58
CA VAL A 37 15.24 -0.32 -11.31
C VAL A 37 14.25 -1.47 -11.15
N ALA A 38 13.75 -1.69 -9.93
CA ALA A 38 12.76 -2.73 -9.66
C ALA A 38 11.46 -2.51 -10.45
N HIS A 39 10.98 -1.26 -10.52
CA HIS A 39 9.79 -0.91 -11.29
C HIS A 39 10.03 -0.87 -12.80
N ARG A 40 11.24 -0.64 -13.25
CA ARG A 40 11.60 -0.77 -14.68
C ARG A 40 11.61 -2.22 -15.12
N ASP A 41 12.21 -3.09 -14.32
CA ASP A 41 12.46 -4.49 -14.65
C ASP A 41 11.30 -5.43 -14.30
N GLY A 42 10.34 -4.97 -13.49
CA GLY A 42 9.27 -5.83 -12.96
C GLY A 42 9.77 -6.82 -11.92
N THR A 43 10.72 -6.41 -11.10
CA THR A 43 11.30 -7.26 -10.05
C THR A 43 10.29 -7.47 -8.92
N LEU A 44 10.11 -8.74 -8.50
CA LEU A 44 9.20 -9.08 -7.41
C LEU A 44 9.73 -8.58 -6.08
N HIS A 45 8.92 -7.79 -5.39
CA HIS A 45 9.24 -7.20 -4.09
C HIS A 45 8.01 -7.18 -3.18
N SER A 46 8.24 -6.91 -1.89
CA SER A 46 7.18 -6.91 -0.88
C SER A 46 6.56 -5.54 -0.70
N THR A 47 5.23 -5.54 -0.51
CA THR A 47 4.48 -4.39 -0.03
C THR A 47 3.62 -4.79 1.17
N VAL A 48 3.13 -3.81 1.91
CA VAL A 48 2.16 -3.98 2.98
C VAL A 48 0.92 -3.15 2.69
N HIS A 49 -0.24 -3.76 2.85
CA HIS A 49 -1.54 -3.13 2.65
C HIS A 49 -2.35 -3.22 3.93
N ILE A 50 -2.87 -2.11 4.40
CA ILE A 50 -3.72 -2.06 5.59
C ILE A 50 -5.08 -1.51 5.19
N TRP A 51 -6.12 -2.30 5.41
CA TRP A 51 -7.50 -1.92 5.21
C TRP A 51 -8.13 -1.54 6.55
N ILE A 52 -8.57 -0.31 6.66
CA ILE A 52 -9.25 0.22 7.84
C ILE A 52 -10.74 0.11 7.60
N VAL A 53 -11.44 -0.58 8.49
CA VAL A 53 -12.86 -0.88 8.36
C VAL A 53 -13.60 -0.53 9.65
N ARG A 54 -14.91 -0.25 9.53
CA ARG A 54 -15.80 -0.04 10.66
C ARG A 54 -17.18 -0.62 10.35
N PRO A 55 -17.93 -1.05 11.37
CA PRO A 55 -19.32 -1.46 11.15
C PRO A 55 -20.19 -0.28 10.67
N ASN A 56 -21.15 -0.56 9.80
CA ASN A 56 -22.21 0.37 9.41
C ASN A 56 -23.56 -0.34 9.40
N GLN A 57 -24.66 0.42 9.24
CA GLN A 57 -26.01 -0.12 9.26
C GLN A 57 -26.57 -0.48 7.89
N GLU A 58 -25.86 -0.19 6.82
CA GLU A 58 -26.32 -0.46 5.44
C GLU A 58 -25.90 -1.84 4.96
N SER A 59 -24.64 -1.99 4.58
CA SER A 59 -24.11 -3.26 4.07
C SER A 59 -23.33 -4.08 5.12
N GLY A 60 -23.21 -3.56 6.34
CA GLY A 60 -22.47 -4.13 7.43
C GLY A 60 -21.14 -3.44 7.73
N TYR A 61 -20.46 -2.90 6.75
CA TYR A 61 -19.14 -2.25 6.93
C TYR A 61 -18.93 -1.07 6.02
N ASP A 62 -18.19 -0.07 6.54
CA ASP A 62 -17.50 0.95 5.76
C ASP A 62 -16.03 0.57 5.64
N VAL A 63 -15.42 0.97 4.55
CA VAL A 63 -13.98 0.91 4.33
C VAL A 63 -13.41 2.32 4.19
N LEU A 64 -12.25 2.57 4.78
CA LEU A 64 -11.53 3.82 4.61
C LEU A 64 -10.71 3.74 3.33
N LEU A 65 -10.89 4.70 2.43
CA LEU A 65 -10.10 4.84 1.22
C LEU A 65 -9.27 6.11 1.29
N GLN A 66 -8.03 6.04 0.80
CA GLN A 66 -7.25 7.24 0.57
C GLN A 66 -7.39 7.66 -0.90
N LYS A 67 -7.39 8.96 -1.15
CA LYS A 67 -7.23 9.52 -2.48
C LYS A 67 -5.77 9.88 -2.66
N ARG A 68 -5.14 9.31 -3.69
CA ARG A 68 -3.73 9.56 -3.99
C ARG A 68 -3.53 11.01 -4.38
N SER A 69 -2.44 11.60 -3.88
CA SER A 69 -2.07 12.98 -4.24
C SER A 69 -1.89 13.14 -5.75
N GLU A 70 -2.30 14.27 -6.29
CA GLU A 70 -2.10 14.62 -7.71
C GLU A 70 -0.63 14.72 -8.10
N CYS A 71 0.28 14.87 -7.15
CA CYS A 71 1.71 14.90 -7.41
C CYS A 71 2.37 13.50 -7.50
N LYS A 72 1.61 12.42 -7.33
CA LYS A 72 2.12 11.05 -7.47
C LYS A 72 2.43 10.74 -8.94
N ASP A 73 3.53 10.04 -9.19
CA ASP A 73 3.92 9.62 -10.54
C ASP A 73 2.98 8.56 -11.12
N SER A 74 2.41 7.70 -10.26
CA SER A 74 1.49 6.64 -10.64
C SER A 74 0.09 6.90 -10.09
N ASN A 75 -0.93 6.75 -10.95
CA ASN A 75 -2.35 6.85 -10.61
C ASN A 75 -2.71 8.08 -9.75
N PRO A 76 -2.31 9.31 -10.14
CA PRO A 76 -2.63 10.50 -9.37
C PRO A 76 -4.14 10.70 -9.27
N GLY A 77 -4.63 11.11 -8.10
CA GLY A 77 -6.05 11.40 -7.88
C GLY A 77 -6.97 10.19 -7.79
N SER A 78 -6.46 8.97 -7.92
CA SER A 78 -7.26 7.74 -7.77
C SER A 78 -7.44 7.34 -6.31
N TYR A 79 -8.57 6.70 -6.01
CA TYR A 79 -8.79 6.07 -4.70
C TYR A 79 -7.97 4.79 -4.57
N ASP A 80 -7.51 4.54 -3.37
CA ASP A 80 -6.60 3.44 -3.04
C ASP A 80 -6.89 2.89 -1.64
N ILE A 81 -6.21 1.82 -1.29
CA ILE A 81 -6.22 1.16 0.01
C ILE A 81 -6.02 2.19 1.13
N SER A 82 -6.57 1.94 2.31
CA SER A 82 -6.48 2.87 3.44
C SER A 82 -5.05 3.33 3.72
N SER A 83 -4.11 2.39 3.80
CA SER A 83 -2.67 2.68 3.89
C SER A 83 -1.90 1.58 3.19
N ALA A 84 -0.87 1.95 2.44
CA ALA A 84 -0.05 1.01 1.70
C ALA A 84 1.37 1.55 1.51
N GLY A 85 2.32 0.66 1.44
CA GLY A 85 3.70 1.06 1.20
C GLY A 85 4.61 -0.11 0.86
N HIS A 86 5.78 0.23 0.33
CA HIS A 86 6.82 -0.74 0.03
C HIS A 86 7.59 -1.11 1.31
N VAL A 87 8.09 -2.33 1.33
CA VAL A 87 8.99 -2.79 2.39
C VAL A 87 10.42 -2.52 1.97
N SER A 88 11.09 -1.61 2.67
CA SER A 88 12.49 -1.30 2.38
C SER A 88 13.39 -2.49 2.71
N ALA A 89 14.51 -2.59 1.99
CA ALA A 89 15.49 -3.65 2.22
C ALA A 89 15.92 -3.71 3.68
N GLY A 90 15.87 -4.90 4.26
CA GLY A 90 16.22 -5.16 5.66
C GLY A 90 15.09 -4.91 6.66
N ASP A 91 13.95 -4.38 6.25
CA ASP A 91 12.81 -4.13 7.13
C ASP A 91 11.89 -5.35 7.21
N GLU A 92 11.16 -5.45 8.32
CA GLU A 92 10.15 -6.47 8.55
C GLU A 92 8.76 -6.00 8.09
N LEU A 93 7.88 -6.94 7.74
CA LEU A 93 6.55 -6.63 7.21
C LEU A 93 5.69 -5.86 8.22
N MET A 94 5.59 -6.34 9.45
CA MET A 94 4.78 -5.69 10.49
C MET A 94 5.29 -4.29 10.84
N GLU A 95 6.60 -4.15 11.00
CA GLU A 95 7.26 -2.85 11.24
C GLU A 95 6.93 -1.87 10.11
N SER A 96 6.99 -2.33 8.87
CA SER A 96 6.66 -1.51 7.69
C SER A 96 5.19 -1.09 7.67
N ALA A 97 4.27 -1.99 8.02
CA ALA A 97 2.84 -1.69 8.09
C ALA A 97 2.54 -0.61 9.15
N LEU A 98 3.10 -0.74 10.33
CA LEU A 98 2.93 0.25 11.40
C LEU A 98 3.53 1.61 11.03
N ARG A 99 4.68 1.61 10.38
CA ARG A 99 5.33 2.83 9.90
C ARG A 99 4.47 3.54 8.86
N GLU A 100 3.93 2.83 7.87
CA GLU A 100 3.11 3.43 6.82
C GLU A 100 1.84 4.08 7.39
N MET A 101 1.16 3.42 8.32
CA MET A 101 -0.02 4.01 8.98
C MET A 101 0.33 5.30 9.72
N LYS A 102 1.48 5.33 10.38
CA LYS A 102 1.95 6.53 11.09
C LYS A 102 2.31 7.64 10.12
N GLU A 103 3.08 7.33 9.08
CA GLU A 103 3.56 8.32 8.11
C GLU A 103 2.45 8.87 7.23
N GLU A 104 1.62 8.01 6.64
CA GLU A 104 0.56 8.42 5.72
C GLU A 104 -0.64 9.05 6.40
N LEU A 105 -1.06 8.51 7.55
CA LEU A 105 -2.32 8.86 8.19
C LEU A 105 -2.17 9.44 9.60
N GLY A 106 -1.00 9.35 10.20
CA GLY A 106 -0.79 9.76 11.59
C GLY A 106 -1.43 8.81 12.61
N ILE A 107 -1.69 7.56 12.23
CA ILE A 107 -2.25 6.54 13.13
C ILE A 107 -1.11 5.77 13.79
N HIS A 108 -1.07 5.82 15.13
CA HIS A 108 -0.11 5.08 15.94
C HIS A 108 -0.70 3.74 16.37
N ALA A 109 -0.76 2.79 15.44
CA ALA A 109 -1.28 1.44 15.70
C ALA A 109 -0.27 0.58 16.46
N ARG A 110 -0.80 -0.43 17.16
CA ARG A 110 0.00 -1.50 17.78
C ARG A 110 -0.07 -2.75 16.90
N GLU A 111 0.95 -3.58 17.02
CA GLU A 111 1.05 -4.85 16.30
C GLU A 111 -0.18 -5.76 16.52
N ASP A 112 -0.70 -5.82 17.77
CA ASP A 112 -1.86 -6.62 18.13
C ASP A 112 -3.18 -6.09 17.54
N GLN A 113 -3.19 -4.88 16.97
CA GLN A 113 -4.35 -4.28 16.32
C GLN A 113 -4.42 -4.56 14.81
N LEU A 114 -3.37 -5.13 14.22
CA LEU A 114 -3.34 -5.50 12.82
C LEU A 114 -3.61 -7.00 12.66
N GLN A 115 -4.74 -7.32 12.01
CA GLN A 115 -5.12 -8.70 11.71
C GLN A 115 -4.61 -9.10 10.32
N PHE A 116 -3.69 -10.04 10.25
CA PHE A 116 -3.26 -10.62 8.98
C PHE A 116 -4.39 -11.40 8.33
N ILE A 117 -4.71 -11.12 7.07
CA ILE A 117 -5.78 -11.80 6.33
C ILE A 117 -5.30 -12.56 5.11
N GLY A 118 -4.08 -12.40 4.71
CA GLY A 118 -3.51 -13.13 3.56
C GLY A 118 -2.54 -12.30 2.75
N THR A 119 -2.14 -12.87 1.61
CA THR A 119 -1.25 -12.23 0.66
C THR A 119 -1.91 -12.10 -0.69
N HIS A 120 -1.55 -11.07 -1.44
CA HIS A 120 -2.05 -10.84 -2.79
C HIS A 120 -0.89 -10.60 -3.75
N ARG A 121 -0.90 -11.29 -4.91
CA ARG A 121 0.06 -11.04 -5.99
C ARG A 121 -0.52 -10.01 -6.93
N GLY A 122 0.15 -8.86 -7.02
CA GLY A 122 -0.21 -7.79 -7.92
C GLY A 122 0.81 -7.64 -9.05
N GLN A 123 0.32 -7.45 -10.27
CA GLN A 123 1.13 -7.10 -11.43
C GLN A 123 0.45 -5.97 -12.18
N PHE A 124 1.21 -4.95 -12.50
CA PHE A 124 0.71 -3.79 -13.22
C PHE A 124 1.79 -3.27 -14.15
N GLU A 125 1.40 -3.00 -15.40
CA GLU A 125 2.28 -2.40 -16.38
C GLU A 125 1.66 -1.12 -16.93
N ALA A 126 2.47 -0.06 -17.00
CA ALA A 126 2.07 1.22 -17.57
C ALA A 126 3.28 1.97 -18.11
N GLU A 127 3.03 3.13 -18.68
CA GLU A 127 4.07 4.08 -19.06
C GLU A 127 3.77 5.40 -18.36
N PHE A 128 4.75 5.89 -17.59
CA PHE A 128 4.67 7.18 -16.93
C PHE A 128 5.85 8.05 -17.37
N HIS A 129 5.56 9.26 -17.83
CA HIS A 129 6.56 10.23 -18.31
C HIS A 129 7.48 9.63 -19.39
N GLY A 130 6.92 8.81 -20.30
CA GLY A 130 7.65 8.17 -21.38
C GLY A 130 8.55 7.00 -20.95
N LYS A 131 8.44 6.53 -19.71
CA LYS A 131 9.23 5.43 -19.16
C LYS A 131 8.37 4.24 -18.77
N PRO A 132 8.83 3.00 -19.02
CA PRO A 132 8.09 1.82 -18.61
C PRO A 132 8.04 1.72 -17.09
N PHE A 133 6.86 1.38 -16.58
CA PHE A 133 6.62 1.08 -15.18
C PHE A 133 6.01 -0.31 -15.08
N ARG A 134 6.73 -1.24 -14.43
CA ARG A 134 6.30 -2.62 -14.23
C ARG A 134 6.32 -2.93 -12.75
N ASP A 135 5.15 -2.90 -12.14
CA ASP A 135 4.99 -3.27 -10.75
C ASP A 135 4.73 -4.77 -10.64
N ASN A 136 5.49 -5.43 -9.78
CA ASN A 136 5.37 -6.86 -9.51
C ASN A 136 5.57 -7.06 -8.01
N GLU A 137 4.46 -7.23 -7.30
CA GLU A 137 4.49 -7.19 -5.85
C GLU A 137 3.75 -8.36 -5.20
N ARG A 138 4.26 -8.76 -4.05
CA ARG A 138 3.60 -9.66 -3.13
C ARG A 138 3.21 -8.83 -1.91
N SER A 139 1.91 -8.54 -1.80
CA SER A 139 1.38 -7.69 -0.76
C SER A 139 0.93 -8.51 0.43
N THR A 140 1.40 -8.16 1.61
CA THR A 140 0.90 -8.71 2.88
C THR A 140 -0.23 -7.82 3.35
N VAL A 141 -1.42 -8.40 3.53
CA VAL A 141 -2.67 -7.67 3.73
C VAL A 141 -3.15 -7.81 5.17
N TYR A 142 -3.45 -6.65 5.78
CA TYR A 142 -3.95 -6.55 7.15
C TYR A 142 -5.29 -5.82 7.21
N LEU A 143 -6.09 -6.17 8.22
CA LEU A 143 -7.26 -5.38 8.64
C LEU A 143 -6.96 -4.63 9.94
N TYR A 144 -7.46 -3.41 10.03
CA TYR A 144 -7.44 -2.57 11.22
C TYR A 144 -8.86 -2.16 11.56
N ARG A 145 -9.32 -2.53 12.76
CA ARG A 145 -10.72 -2.36 13.19
C ARG A 145 -10.91 -1.36 14.33
N GLU A 146 -9.83 -0.71 14.78
CA GLU A 146 -9.94 0.28 15.84
C GLU A 146 -10.63 1.54 15.33
N PRO A 147 -11.36 2.28 16.19
CA PRO A 147 -12.02 3.52 15.81
C PRO A 147 -11.06 4.55 15.25
N VAL A 148 -11.44 5.16 14.13
CA VAL A 148 -10.68 6.23 13.48
C VAL A 148 -11.59 7.42 13.26
N ASP A 149 -11.22 8.56 13.81
CA ASP A 149 -11.83 9.86 13.49
C ASP A 149 -11.01 10.51 12.37
N ILE A 150 -11.57 10.51 11.15
CA ILE A 150 -10.86 11.03 9.97
C ILE A 150 -10.54 12.52 10.08
N LYS A 151 -11.24 13.27 10.93
CA LYS A 151 -10.97 14.70 11.15
C LYS A 151 -9.69 14.95 11.93
N ASN A 152 -9.22 13.95 12.69
CA ASN A 152 -8.03 14.04 13.53
C ASN A 152 -6.79 13.41 12.90
N LEU A 153 -6.89 12.91 11.67
CA LEU A 153 -5.77 12.32 10.96
C LEU A 153 -4.77 13.39 10.51
N LYS A 154 -3.50 13.00 10.47
CA LYS A 154 -2.42 13.81 9.90
C LYS A 154 -1.97 13.16 8.60
N LEU A 155 -2.50 13.65 7.49
CA LEU A 155 -2.21 13.12 6.18
C LEU A 155 -0.84 13.58 5.69
N GLN A 156 -0.08 12.65 5.10
CA GLN A 156 1.16 12.97 4.40
C GLN A 156 0.81 13.56 3.03
N GLU A 157 0.86 14.88 2.89
CA GLU A 157 0.35 15.62 1.71
C GLU A 157 0.97 15.18 0.39
N SER A 158 2.24 14.77 0.41
CA SER A 158 2.93 14.26 -0.80
C SER A 158 2.38 12.92 -1.29
N GLU A 159 1.68 12.17 -0.45
CA GLU A 159 1.17 10.82 -0.73
C GLU A 159 -0.35 10.79 -0.78
N VAL A 160 -1.02 11.46 0.15
CA VAL A 160 -2.45 11.38 0.42
C VAL A 160 -3.10 12.75 0.34
N GLU A 161 -4.04 12.93 -0.59
CA GLU A 161 -4.81 14.17 -0.72
C GLU A 161 -5.94 14.24 0.33
N GLU A 162 -6.72 13.17 0.43
CA GLU A 162 -7.83 13.04 1.37
C GLU A 162 -8.11 11.58 1.72
N VAL A 163 -8.91 11.36 2.74
CA VAL A 163 -9.47 10.04 3.07
C VAL A 163 -10.99 10.14 3.19
N ILE A 164 -11.69 9.08 2.80
CA ILE A 164 -13.13 8.98 2.91
C ILE A 164 -13.54 7.63 3.50
N TRP A 165 -14.68 7.62 4.19
CA TRP A 165 -15.40 6.39 4.47
C TRP A 165 -16.37 6.10 3.34
N MET A 166 -16.36 4.88 2.84
CA MET A 166 -17.28 4.42 1.81
C MET A 166 -17.91 3.10 2.25
N ASP A 167 -19.22 2.94 2.01
CA ASP A 167 -19.87 1.67 2.23
C ASP A 167 -19.19 0.57 1.41
N PHE A 168 -18.96 -0.59 2.03
CA PHE A 168 -18.20 -1.68 1.40
C PHE A 168 -18.82 -2.14 0.08
N GLU A 169 -20.14 -2.32 0.03
CA GLU A 169 -20.83 -2.77 -1.19
C GLU A 169 -20.84 -1.68 -2.27
N GLU A 170 -20.98 -0.43 -1.88
CA GLU A 170 -20.86 0.70 -2.82
C GLU A 170 -19.47 0.74 -3.44
N CYS A 171 -18.44 0.57 -2.63
CA CYS A 171 -17.06 0.49 -3.09
C CYS A 171 -16.85 -0.69 -4.04
N ARG A 172 -17.35 -1.87 -3.67
CA ARG A 172 -17.26 -3.07 -4.50
C ARG A 172 -17.89 -2.85 -5.89
N LYS A 173 -19.08 -2.28 -5.92
CA LYS A 173 -19.77 -1.97 -7.19
C LYS A 173 -18.96 -1.00 -8.03
N GLY A 174 -18.45 0.06 -7.42
CA GLY A 174 -17.66 1.07 -8.13
C GLY A 174 -16.36 0.53 -8.71
N ILE A 175 -15.73 -0.45 -8.04
CA ILE A 175 -14.55 -1.14 -8.55
C ILE A 175 -14.92 -2.05 -9.73
N VAL A 176 -15.97 -2.84 -9.60
CA VAL A 176 -16.39 -3.83 -10.62
C VAL A 176 -16.89 -3.17 -11.87
N ASP A 177 -17.74 -2.12 -11.77
CA ASP A 177 -18.32 -1.43 -12.93
C ASP A 177 -17.48 -0.28 -13.46
N GLY A 178 -16.35 0.03 -12.81
CA GLY A 178 -15.42 1.07 -13.24
C GLY A 178 -15.91 2.51 -12.98
N THR A 179 -16.94 2.71 -12.16
CA THR A 179 -17.45 4.06 -11.84
C THR A 179 -16.65 4.76 -10.75
N LEU A 180 -15.86 4.01 -9.97
CA LEU A 180 -14.95 4.56 -8.98
C LEU A 180 -13.53 4.64 -9.56
N PRO A 181 -12.95 5.84 -9.72
CA PRO A 181 -11.55 5.97 -10.13
C PRO A 181 -10.65 5.36 -9.04
N ASN A 182 -9.99 4.25 -9.34
CA ASN A 182 -9.22 3.53 -8.34
C ASN A 182 -8.05 2.76 -8.94
N CYS A 183 -7.11 2.37 -8.08
CA CYS A 183 -6.03 1.45 -8.39
C CYS A 183 -6.04 0.21 -7.48
N ILE A 184 -7.23 -0.20 -7.05
CA ILE A 184 -7.45 -1.34 -6.15
C ILE A 184 -7.60 -2.61 -6.98
N TYR A 185 -6.87 -3.66 -6.61
CA TYR A 185 -7.07 -4.98 -7.21
C TYR A 185 -8.37 -5.61 -6.70
N GLU A 186 -9.25 -5.99 -7.62
CA GLU A 186 -10.54 -6.61 -7.29
C GLU A 186 -10.37 -7.88 -6.44
N GLY A 187 -9.39 -8.71 -6.77
CA GLY A 187 -9.09 -9.93 -6.03
C GLY A 187 -8.71 -9.68 -4.57
N GLU A 188 -7.96 -8.63 -4.31
CA GLU A 188 -7.63 -8.22 -2.94
C GLU A 188 -8.86 -7.70 -2.21
N PHE A 189 -9.69 -6.90 -2.86
CA PHE A 189 -10.92 -6.37 -2.27
C PHE A 189 -11.89 -7.51 -1.90
N GLN A 190 -11.98 -8.55 -2.73
CA GLN A 190 -12.73 -9.78 -2.41
C GLN A 190 -12.18 -10.48 -1.17
N MET A 191 -10.85 -10.54 -1.03
CA MET A 191 -10.19 -11.10 0.16
C MET A 191 -10.60 -10.33 1.42
N VAL A 192 -10.64 -9.01 1.36
CA VAL A 192 -11.12 -8.15 2.47
C VAL A 192 -12.57 -8.50 2.82
N GLY A 193 -13.45 -8.59 1.84
CA GLY A 193 -14.86 -8.93 2.04
C GLY A 193 -15.07 -10.26 2.74
N LYS A 194 -14.26 -11.26 2.43
CA LYS A 194 -14.32 -12.58 3.08
C LYS A 194 -13.86 -12.58 4.54
N ALA A 195 -13.05 -11.60 4.92
CA ALA A 195 -12.50 -11.47 6.28
C ALA A 195 -13.39 -10.63 7.22
N LEU A 196 -14.42 -9.98 6.70
CA LEU A 196 -15.34 -9.11 7.46
C LEU A 196 -16.46 -9.86 8.19
#